data_b2302fb63fdb0d361ddbe7cf08fc2231
#
_entry.id   b2302fb63fdb0d361ddbe7cf08fc2231
#
_cell.length_a   1.000
_cell.length_b   1.000
_cell.length_c   1.000
_cell.angle_alpha   90.00
_cell.angle_beta   90.00
_cell.angle_gamma   90.00
#
_symmetry.space_group_name_H-M   'P 1'
#
loop_
_entity.id
_entity.type
_entity.pdbx_description
1 polymer ?
#
loop_
_entity_poly.entity_id
_entity_poly.type
_entity_poly.pdbx_seq_one_letter_code
_entity_poly.pdbx_strand_id
1 'polypeptide(L)'
;MRSHFLTLISVLVLSMIGIGCVVSAPDVPQGSDQSIFEGRKVWTTFCSSCHGPSGNGGRGPSVQEIEKKYVNPEDVLLIISKGRNGMPAFEERLSKEEIESVYSYIREVL
;
A
#
# COMPACT_ATOMS: atom_id res chain seq x y z
N MET A 1 14.96 1.88 50.98
CA MET A 1 14.18 2.93 50.25
C MET A 1 14.78 3.27 48.89
N ARG A 2 16.04 3.53 48.74
CA ARG A 2 16.68 3.87 47.44
C ARG A 2 16.58 2.77 46.38
N SER A 3 16.70 1.48 46.80
CA SER A 3 16.65 0.33 45.88
C SER A 3 15.26 0.14 45.25
N HIS A 4 14.18 0.30 46.02
CA HIS A 4 12.82 0.12 45.53
C HIS A 4 12.39 1.29 44.62
N PHE A 5 12.95 2.47 44.82
CA PHE A 5 12.66 3.62 43.98
C PHE A 5 13.27 3.48 42.57
N LEU A 6 14.47 2.93 42.49
CA LEU A 6 15.14 2.64 41.20
C LEU A 6 14.43 1.52 40.42
N THR A 7 13.94 0.49 41.11
CA THR A 7 13.17 -0.59 40.46
C THR A 7 11.81 -0.11 39.95
N LEU A 8 11.13 0.77 40.67
CA LEU A 8 9.85 1.35 40.24
C LEU A 8 10.04 2.26 39.00
N ILE A 9 11.11 3.04 38.96
CA ILE A 9 11.43 3.89 37.78
C ILE A 9 11.76 3.02 36.56
N SER A 10 12.49 1.92 36.75
CA SER A 10 12.83 0.99 35.65
C SER A 10 11.60 0.31 35.04
N VAL A 11 10.63 -0.06 35.88
CA VAL A 11 9.36 -0.65 35.41
C VAL A 11 8.49 0.37 34.70
N LEU A 12 8.48 1.63 35.16
CA LEU A 12 7.70 2.70 34.55
C LEU A 12 8.23 3.09 33.16
N VAL A 13 9.55 3.08 32.96
CA VAL A 13 10.20 3.41 31.69
C VAL A 13 9.96 2.30 30.65
N LEU A 14 9.86 1.03 31.07
CA LEU A 14 9.64 -0.09 30.16
C LEU A 14 8.20 -0.16 29.62
N SER A 15 7.24 0.46 30.29
CA SER A 15 5.83 0.47 29.82
C SER A 15 5.52 1.57 28.77
N MET A 16 6.51 2.38 28.40
CA MET A 16 6.38 3.43 27.36
C MET A 16 6.80 2.98 25.97
N ILE A 17 6.97 1.68 25.73
CA ILE A 17 7.13 1.17 24.36
C ILE A 17 5.75 1.24 23.70
N GLY A 18 5.46 2.41 23.15
CA GLY A 18 4.23 2.62 22.39
C GLY A 18 4.17 1.64 21.22
N ILE A 19 3.14 0.82 21.19
CA ILE A 19 2.80 -0.01 20.03
C ILE A 19 2.36 0.98 18.94
N GLY A 20 3.29 1.40 18.12
CA GLY A 20 3.00 2.19 16.92
C GLY A 20 2.14 1.34 15.98
N CYS A 21 0.91 1.76 15.71
CA CYS A 21 0.12 1.16 14.65
C CYS A 21 0.79 1.46 13.31
N VAL A 22 1.49 0.48 12.74
CA VAL A 22 1.97 0.55 11.36
C VAL A 22 0.77 0.29 10.45
N VAL A 23 0.33 1.31 9.74
CA VAL A 23 -0.70 1.16 8.71
C VAL A 23 -0.04 0.52 7.49
N SER A 24 -0.36 -0.73 7.21
CA SER A 24 0.13 -1.48 6.06
C SER A 24 -0.96 -1.63 4.99
N ALA A 25 -0.52 -1.93 3.77
CA ALA A 25 -1.44 -2.28 2.69
C ALA A 25 -2.24 -3.56 3.07
N PRO A 26 -3.54 -3.63 2.72
CA PRO A 26 -4.38 -4.79 2.99
C PRO A 26 -3.76 -6.10 2.49
N ASP A 27 -3.99 -7.17 3.24
CA ASP A 27 -3.52 -8.49 2.86
C ASP A 27 -4.40 -9.09 1.75
N VAL A 28 -3.76 -9.88 0.90
CA VAL A 28 -4.46 -10.62 -0.15
C VAL A 28 -5.18 -11.81 0.47
N PRO A 29 -6.49 -12.01 0.20
CA PRO A 29 -7.22 -13.18 0.67
C PRO A 29 -6.58 -14.49 0.23
N GLN A 30 -6.64 -15.52 1.08
CA GLN A 30 -6.15 -16.84 0.73
C GLN A 30 -6.98 -17.44 -0.43
N GLY A 31 -6.29 -18.07 -1.36
CA GLY A 31 -6.92 -18.64 -2.55
C GLY A 31 -7.05 -17.68 -3.73
N SER A 32 -6.59 -16.42 -3.59
CA SER A 32 -6.48 -15.49 -4.71
C SER A 32 -5.40 -15.94 -5.71
N ASP A 33 -5.51 -15.46 -6.93
CA ASP A 33 -4.48 -15.66 -7.95
C ASP A 33 -3.12 -15.14 -7.52
N GLN A 34 -2.06 -15.84 -7.92
CA GLN A 34 -0.67 -15.44 -7.62
C GLN A 34 -0.35 -14.03 -8.09
N SER A 35 -0.94 -13.59 -9.19
CA SER A 35 -0.77 -12.22 -9.71
C SER A 35 -1.21 -11.14 -8.71
N ILE A 36 -2.24 -11.39 -7.89
CA ILE A 36 -2.72 -10.44 -6.88
C ILE A 36 -1.69 -10.28 -5.76
N PHE A 37 -1.01 -11.37 -5.36
CA PHE A 37 0.09 -11.30 -4.39
C PHE A 37 1.30 -10.52 -4.93
N GLU A 38 1.63 -10.72 -6.20
CA GLU A 38 2.67 -9.92 -6.87
C GLU A 38 2.24 -8.44 -6.98
N GLY A 39 0.98 -8.19 -7.32
CA GLY A 39 0.40 -6.84 -7.36
C GLY A 39 0.51 -6.13 -6.01
N ARG A 40 0.29 -6.82 -4.89
CA ARG A 40 0.49 -6.26 -3.56
C ARG A 40 1.95 -5.82 -3.32
N LYS A 41 2.92 -6.59 -3.78
CA LYS A 41 4.34 -6.22 -3.68
C LYS A 41 4.64 -4.95 -4.47
N VAL A 42 4.16 -4.88 -5.70
CA VAL A 42 4.29 -3.67 -6.54
C VAL A 42 3.62 -2.48 -5.87
N TRP A 43 2.39 -2.67 -5.35
CA TRP A 43 1.64 -1.63 -4.65
C TRP A 43 2.43 -1.05 -3.46
N THR A 44 2.91 -1.90 -2.58
CA THR A 44 3.64 -1.48 -1.38
C THR A 44 4.95 -0.78 -1.70
N THR A 45 5.60 -1.14 -2.79
CA THR A 45 6.90 -0.59 -3.20
C THR A 45 6.77 0.73 -3.94
N PHE A 46 5.78 0.87 -4.83
CA PHE A 46 5.75 1.96 -5.80
C PHE A 46 4.55 2.89 -5.69
N CYS A 47 3.44 2.44 -5.13
CA CYS A 47 2.16 3.14 -5.23
C CYS A 47 1.66 3.71 -3.90
N SER A 48 1.78 2.94 -2.84
CA SER A 48 1.17 3.22 -1.53
C SER A 48 1.66 4.52 -0.88
N SER A 49 2.89 4.94 -1.16
CA SER A 49 3.46 6.20 -0.61
C SER A 49 2.72 7.45 -1.10
N CYS A 50 2.08 7.40 -2.26
CA CYS A 50 1.29 8.49 -2.83
C CYS A 50 -0.21 8.25 -2.70
N HIS A 51 -0.68 7.02 -2.93
CA HIS A 51 -2.10 6.68 -2.94
C HIS A 51 -2.65 6.22 -1.60
N GLY A 52 -1.80 6.14 -0.56
CA GLY A 52 -2.14 5.60 0.75
C GLY A 52 -2.03 4.07 0.77
N PRO A 53 -1.71 3.45 1.93
CA PRO A 53 -1.56 1.99 2.04
C PRO A 53 -2.79 1.21 1.58
N SER A 54 -3.98 1.67 1.93
CA SER A 54 -5.27 1.08 1.53
C SER A 54 -5.90 1.73 0.29
N GLY A 55 -5.15 2.52 -0.47
CA GLY A 55 -5.64 3.12 -1.70
C GLY A 55 -6.64 4.26 -1.54
N ASN A 56 -6.81 4.77 -0.32
CA ASN A 56 -7.79 5.82 -0.01
C ASN A 56 -7.32 7.24 -0.37
N GLY A 57 -6.11 7.38 -0.90
CA GLY A 57 -5.54 8.66 -1.31
C GLY A 57 -4.51 9.22 -0.33
N GLY A 58 -3.85 10.26 -0.78
CA GLY A 58 -2.82 11.00 -0.07
C GLY A 58 -2.32 12.13 -0.97
N ARG A 59 -1.05 12.12 -1.36
CA ARG A 59 -0.54 13.01 -2.41
C ARG A 59 -1.17 12.70 -3.78
N GLY A 60 -1.45 11.43 -4.05
CA GLY A 60 -2.24 10.98 -5.18
C GLY A 60 -3.72 10.81 -4.83
N PRO A 61 -4.60 10.68 -5.82
CA PRO A 61 -6.01 10.45 -5.59
C PRO A 61 -6.30 9.06 -5.00
N SER A 62 -7.50 8.89 -4.42
CA SER A 62 -8.01 7.57 -4.08
C SER A 62 -8.13 6.71 -5.34
N VAL A 63 -7.74 5.45 -5.21
CA VAL A 63 -7.89 4.41 -6.24
C VAL A 63 -8.94 3.37 -5.87
N GLN A 64 -9.59 3.55 -4.72
CA GLN A 64 -10.69 2.69 -4.33
C GLN A 64 -11.83 2.83 -5.32
N GLU A 65 -12.52 1.73 -5.56
CA GLU A 65 -13.62 1.64 -6.55
C GLU A 65 -13.21 2.12 -7.96
N ILE A 66 -11.96 1.83 -8.36
CA ILE A 66 -11.36 2.31 -9.60
C ILE A 66 -12.23 1.98 -10.84
N GLU A 67 -12.95 0.87 -10.80
CA GLU A 67 -13.84 0.39 -11.86
C GLU A 67 -15.07 1.32 -12.09
N LYS A 68 -15.53 1.99 -11.04
CA LYS A 68 -16.61 2.97 -11.18
C LYS A 68 -16.14 4.23 -11.90
N LYS A 69 -14.86 4.54 -11.77
CA LYS A 69 -14.23 5.71 -12.37
C LYS A 69 -13.74 5.46 -13.79
N TYR A 70 -13.23 4.25 -14.04
CA TYR A 70 -12.68 3.83 -15.33
C TYR A 70 -13.34 2.52 -15.76
N VAL A 71 -14.30 2.61 -16.68
CA VAL A 71 -15.04 1.45 -17.18
C VAL A 71 -14.15 0.53 -18.02
N ASN A 72 -13.18 1.12 -18.73
CA ASN A 72 -12.22 0.35 -19.52
C ASN A 72 -10.93 0.14 -18.71
N PRO A 73 -10.57 -1.12 -18.38
CA PRO A 73 -9.31 -1.44 -17.69
C PRO A 73 -8.06 -0.88 -18.36
N GLU A 74 -8.04 -0.82 -19.69
CA GLU A 74 -6.89 -0.34 -20.47
C GLU A 74 -6.53 1.12 -20.15
N ASP A 75 -7.52 1.93 -19.78
CA ASP A 75 -7.28 3.33 -19.39
C ASP A 75 -6.45 3.42 -18.11
N VAL A 76 -6.70 2.54 -17.15
CA VAL A 76 -5.92 2.48 -15.90
C VAL A 76 -4.53 1.95 -16.16
N LEU A 77 -4.40 0.87 -16.94
CA LEU A 77 -3.10 0.30 -17.32
C LEU A 77 -2.25 1.34 -18.06
N LEU A 78 -2.86 2.12 -18.94
CA LEU A 78 -2.18 3.21 -19.66
C LEU A 78 -1.72 4.33 -18.69
N ILE A 79 -2.55 4.71 -17.73
CA ILE A 79 -2.19 5.72 -16.71
C ILE A 79 -0.99 5.23 -15.88
N ILE A 80 -0.99 3.97 -15.46
CA ILE A 80 0.14 3.41 -14.70
C ILE A 80 1.39 3.39 -15.58
N SER A 81 1.28 2.94 -16.82
CA SER A 81 2.41 2.84 -17.74
C SER A 81 3.03 4.21 -18.07
N LYS A 82 2.20 5.16 -18.46
CA LYS A 82 2.63 6.47 -19.00
C LYS A 82 2.68 7.59 -17.96
N GLY A 83 2.07 7.41 -16.81
CA GLY A 83 1.90 8.45 -15.81
C GLY A 83 0.88 9.51 -16.21
N ARG A 84 0.50 10.37 -15.27
CA ARG A 84 -0.42 11.49 -15.51
C ARG A 84 -0.40 12.49 -14.35
N ASN A 85 -0.39 13.80 -14.65
CA ASN A 85 -0.58 14.86 -13.65
C ASN A 85 0.32 14.72 -12.40
N GLY A 86 1.62 14.49 -12.60
CA GLY A 86 2.58 14.31 -11.51
C GLY A 86 2.75 12.85 -11.05
N MET A 87 1.91 11.92 -11.47
CA MET A 87 2.15 10.49 -11.33
C MET A 87 3.26 10.08 -12.32
N PRO A 88 4.35 9.44 -11.87
CA PRO A 88 5.42 9.02 -12.77
C PRO A 88 4.97 7.89 -13.70
N ALA A 89 5.64 7.78 -14.85
CA ALA A 89 5.51 6.64 -15.74
C ALA A 89 6.24 5.42 -15.16
N PHE A 90 5.63 4.25 -15.23
CA PHE A 90 6.22 3.02 -14.68
C PHE A 90 6.67 2.01 -15.74
N GLU A 91 6.39 2.22 -17.02
CA GLU A 91 6.71 1.27 -18.09
C GLU A 91 8.20 0.94 -18.26
N GLU A 92 9.10 1.82 -17.78
CA GLU A 92 10.54 1.55 -17.77
C GLU A 92 11.04 0.87 -16.49
N ARG A 93 10.18 0.78 -15.47
CA ARG A 93 10.52 0.26 -14.14
C ARG A 93 9.79 -1.02 -13.78
N LEU A 94 8.64 -1.25 -14.38
CA LEU A 94 7.79 -2.41 -14.18
C LEU A 94 7.52 -3.10 -15.51
N SER A 95 7.50 -4.43 -15.51
CA SER A 95 7.05 -5.18 -16.66
C SER A 95 5.54 -5.00 -16.88
N LYS A 96 5.06 -5.39 -18.05
CA LYS A 96 3.63 -5.37 -18.35
C LYS A 96 2.85 -6.23 -17.36
N GLU A 97 3.38 -7.40 -17.02
CA GLU A 97 2.78 -8.35 -16.07
C GLU A 97 2.71 -7.76 -14.66
N GLU A 98 3.71 -7.00 -14.22
CA GLU A 98 3.69 -6.31 -12.93
C GLU A 98 2.66 -5.18 -12.89
N ILE A 99 2.49 -4.45 -14.00
CA ILE A 99 1.46 -3.41 -14.14
C ILE A 99 0.06 -4.04 -14.11
N GLU A 100 -0.16 -5.15 -14.81
CA GLU A 100 -1.41 -5.90 -14.76
C GLU A 100 -1.68 -6.47 -13.37
N SER A 101 -0.65 -6.97 -12.71
CA SER A 101 -0.74 -7.52 -11.35
C SER A 101 -1.13 -6.46 -10.32
N VAL A 102 -0.51 -5.28 -10.36
CA VAL A 102 -0.89 -4.21 -9.42
C VAL A 102 -2.29 -3.67 -9.70
N TYR A 103 -2.73 -3.63 -10.94
CA TYR A 103 -4.11 -3.29 -11.28
C TYR A 103 -5.09 -4.32 -10.70
N SER A 104 -4.81 -5.61 -10.82
CA SER A 104 -5.62 -6.68 -10.21
C SER A 104 -5.72 -6.53 -8.70
N TYR A 105 -4.61 -6.23 -8.03
CA TYR A 105 -4.61 -5.96 -6.58
C TYR A 105 -5.48 -4.74 -6.22
N ILE A 106 -5.36 -3.64 -6.96
CA ILE A 106 -6.18 -2.44 -6.74
C ILE A 106 -7.66 -2.77 -6.88
N ARG A 107 -8.03 -3.50 -7.90
CA ARG A 107 -9.42 -3.83 -8.21
C ARG A 107 -10.05 -4.80 -7.23
N GLU A 108 -9.31 -5.80 -6.77
CA GLU A 108 -9.86 -6.94 -6.04
C GLU A 108 -9.65 -6.86 -4.52
N VAL A 109 -8.73 -6.00 -4.07
CA VAL A 109 -8.36 -5.94 -2.64
C VAL A 109 -8.56 -4.54 -2.05
N LEU A 110 -8.36 -3.47 -2.82
CA LEU A 110 -8.49 -2.10 -2.33
C LEU A 110 -9.87 -1.52 -2.60
#